data_9e3201fb7e92be0bc45256b819c3dba3
#
_entry.id   9e3201fb7e92be0bc45256b819c3dba3
#
_cell.length_a   1.000
_cell.length_b   1.000
_cell.length_c   1.000
_cell.angle_alpha   90.00
_cell.angle_beta   90.00
_cell.angle_gamma   90.00
#
_symmetry.space_group_name_H-M   'P 1'
#
loop_
_entity.id
_entity.type
_entity.pdbx_description
1 polymer ?
#
loop_
_entity_poly.entity_id
_entity_poly.type
_entity_poly.pdbx_seq_one_letter_code
_entity_poly.pdbx_strand_id
1 'polypeptide(L)'
;MDELVSHARYANVDAIHAKQSVEAVPLKSKKGLGGLINHGLLTHDLDELGISSATINIPISNFMHLSEQPGDIPYTYGGKTYYFNEQYLISSFDVVLQQTSQRGISVAGILLIAPSGDAGELLKHPDYNGVAPYTMPNMTTVESTQCYAAALDFLAQRYSDPDMRIAHWIIHNEVDGGIHWTNMGDKPIATFMDTYLRSMRMCYNIVHQYDRHSEVFISFSHGWNIAAGGGWYKVRDMLDLMNQFSKAEGDFFWSLACHSYPAQLGNPCTWNDAQATFSMDTEYVTLKNLEVLDKWVGISQNQYKGNIRRSVWLSEAGTCSPSYEDKDLQDQAAGFAYGWKKINALDGINGIQWHSWFDHLGDGVPLGLRKYSDEEYKGEAKPVWTTYQKAGTDEEDDYFEQYLERIGIESWEGLIQDIP
;
A
#
# COMPACT_ATOMS: atom_id res chain seq x y z
N MET A 1 -24.28 23.95 -32.74
CA MET A 1 -23.01 23.68 -32.03
C MET A 1 -23.41 23.19 -30.64
N ASP A 2 -23.18 21.92 -30.37
CA ASP A 2 -23.45 21.38 -29.05
C ASP A 2 -22.36 21.93 -28.11
N GLU A 3 -22.75 22.67 -27.09
CA GLU A 3 -21.85 23.22 -26.10
C GLU A 3 -21.55 22.12 -25.06
N LEU A 4 -20.27 21.83 -24.84
CA LEU A 4 -19.86 20.90 -23.78
C LEU A 4 -20.17 21.53 -22.43
N VAL A 5 -21.17 21.02 -21.74
CA VAL A 5 -21.59 21.50 -20.42
C VAL A 5 -20.76 20.92 -19.27
N SER A 6 -19.88 19.95 -19.57
CA SER A 6 -18.88 19.39 -18.63
C SER A 6 -17.65 18.91 -19.39
N HIS A 7 -16.54 18.72 -18.68
CA HIS A 7 -15.37 18.08 -19.28
C HIS A 7 -15.66 16.60 -19.57
N ALA A 8 -15.35 16.18 -20.82
CA ALA A 8 -15.33 14.77 -21.13
C ALA A 8 -14.21 14.08 -20.35
N ARG A 9 -14.55 13.11 -19.51
CA ARG A 9 -13.60 12.43 -18.62
C ARG A 9 -13.35 10.97 -19.00
N TYR A 10 -13.96 10.53 -20.12
CA TYR A 10 -13.73 9.17 -20.60
C TYR A 10 -12.30 8.98 -21.07
N ALA A 11 -11.63 7.97 -20.52
CA ALA A 11 -10.29 7.57 -20.91
C ALA A 11 -10.32 6.13 -21.44
N ASN A 12 -9.77 5.92 -22.63
CA ASN A 12 -9.59 4.59 -23.19
C ASN A 12 -8.17 4.09 -22.87
N VAL A 13 -8.06 3.16 -21.93
CA VAL A 13 -6.78 2.59 -21.50
C VAL A 13 -6.11 1.74 -22.61
N ASP A 14 -6.87 1.21 -23.56
CA ASP A 14 -6.34 0.44 -24.69
C ASP A 14 -5.58 1.35 -25.69
N ALA A 15 -5.74 2.68 -25.57
CA ALA A 15 -5.01 3.67 -26.36
C ALA A 15 -3.66 4.08 -25.77
N ILE A 16 -3.26 3.54 -24.63
CA ILE A 16 -1.95 3.82 -24.02
C ILE A 16 -0.86 3.13 -24.84
N HIS A 17 0.08 3.94 -25.35
CA HIS A 17 1.21 3.43 -26.11
C HIS A 17 2.41 3.21 -25.19
N ALA A 18 2.90 1.98 -25.14
CA ALA A 18 4.11 1.65 -24.39
C ALA A 18 5.35 2.28 -25.04
N LYS A 19 6.15 3.00 -24.25
CA LYS A 19 7.46 3.56 -24.65
C LYS A 19 8.56 2.49 -24.60
N GLN A 20 8.35 1.45 -23.82
CA GLN A 20 9.28 0.33 -23.66
C GLN A 20 8.53 -0.95 -23.27
N SER A 21 9.21 -2.08 -23.28
CA SER A 21 8.69 -3.37 -22.83
C SER A 21 9.56 -3.89 -21.70
N VAL A 22 8.92 -4.22 -20.58
CA VAL A 22 9.56 -4.87 -19.42
C VAL A 22 8.81 -6.16 -19.13
N GLU A 23 9.52 -7.15 -18.58
CA GLU A 23 8.92 -8.42 -18.18
C GLU A 23 8.17 -8.27 -16.84
N ALA A 24 7.10 -9.03 -16.65
CA ALA A 24 6.41 -9.07 -15.37
C ALA A 24 7.31 -9.64 -14.27
N VAL A 25 7.20 -9.11 -13.06
CA VAL A 25 7.84 -9.70 -11.86
C VAL A 25 6.80 -10.52 -11.12
N PRO A 26 6.76 -11.86 -11.30
CA PRO A 26 5.76 -12.70 -10.65
C PRO A 26 6.08 -12.85 -9.15
N LEU A 27 5.04 -12.82 -8.32
CA LEU A 27 5.18 -13.16 -6.91
C LEU A 27 5.46 -14.66 -6.76
N LYS A 28 6.57 -15.00 -6.08
CA LYS A 28 6.97 -16.38 -5.79
C LYS A 28 6.27 -16.92 -4.54
N SER A 29 5.83 -16.03 -3.66
CA SER A 29 5.07 -16.31 -2.44
C SER A 29 4.20 -15.10 -2.10
N LYS A 30 3.30 -15.25 -1.14
CA LYS A 30 2.50 -14.14 -0.62
C LYS A 30 3.24 -13.32 0.44
N LYS A 31 4.46 -13.69 0.85
CA LYS A 31 5.26 -12.96 1.83
C LYS A 31 5.82 -11.66 1.27
N GLY A 32 5.73 -10.61 2.06
CA GLY A 32 6.31 -9.31 1.74
C GLY A 32 6.59 -8.47 2.97
N LEU A 33 7.39 -7.43 2.80
CA LEU A 33 7.81 -6.53 3.88
C LEU A 33 7.46 -5.08 3.54
N GLY A 34 6.79 -4.41 4.47
CA GLY A 34 6.36 -3.02 4.32
C GLY A 34 7.43 -2.03 4.77
N GLY A 35 7.43 -0.86 4.12
CA GLY A 35 8.25 0.26 4.54
C GLY A 35 9.75 0.01 4.47
N LEU A 36 10.25 -0.64 3.41
CA LEU A 36 11.69 -0.85 3.25
C LEU A 36 12.46 0.47 3.15
N ILE A 37 13.59 0.52 3.83
CA ILE A 37 14.53 1.64 3.83
C ILE A 37 15.95 1.15 3.58
N ASN A 38 16.83 2.06 3.18
CA ASN A 38 18.27 1.80 3.13
C ASN A 38 18.82 1.68 4.56
N HIS A 39 19.14 0.47 4.95
CA HIS A 39 19.63 0.13 6.29
C HIS A 39 20.74 -0.93 6.21
N GLY A 40 21.66 -0.95 7.18
CA GLY A 40 22.79 -1.89 7.18
C GLY A 40 22.42 -3.38 7.20
N LEU A 41 21.21 -3.71 7.65
CA LEU A 41 20.67 -5.10 7.65
C LEU A 41 19.89 -5.46 6.37
N LEU A 42 19.70 -4.52 5.44
CA LEU A 42 18.81 -4.71 4.28
C LEU A 42 19.14 -5.99 3.51
N THR A 43 20.36 -6.13 3.04
CA THR A 43 20.79 -7.28 2.24
C THR A 43 20.62 -8.61 2.99
N HIS A 44 21.06 -8.64 4.25
CA HIS A 44 20.93 -9.83 5.10
C HIS A 44 19.45 -10.23 5.25
N ASP A 45 18.58 -9.29 5.60
CA ASP A 45 17.19 -9.58 5.92
C ASP A 45 16.36 -9.93 4.68
N LEU A 46 16.66 -9.34 3.52
CA LEU A 46 16.05 -9.75 2.25
C LEU A 46 16.39 -11.20 1.88
N ASP A 47 17.61 -11.65 2.18
CA ASP A 47 18.04 -13.03 1.93
C ASP A 47 17.41 -14.03 2.92
N GLU A 48 17.24 -13.61 4.20
CA GLU A 48 16.78 -14.48 5.28
C GLU A 48 15.24 -14.65 5.31
N LEU A 49 14.48 -13.62 4.96
CA LEU A 49 13.01 -13.63 5.10
C LEU A 49 12.29 -14.33 3.97
N GLY A 50 12.92 -14.50 2.81
CA GLY A 50 12.30 -15.15 1.65
C GLY A 50 11.06 -14.40 1.14
N ILE A 51 11.08 -13.07 1.18
CA ILE A 51 9.98 -12.23 0.70
C ILE A 51 9.91 -12.17 -0.82
N SER A 52 8.73 -11.94 -1.33
CA SER A 52 8.43 -11.84 -2.78
C SER A 52 7.97 -10.45 -3.18
N SER A 53 7.54 -9.65 -2.22
CA SER A 53 7.06 -8.28 -2.42
C SER A 53 7.51 -7.34 -1.30
N ALA A 54 7.51 -6.05 -1.59
CA ALA A 54 7.80 -5.01 -0.60
C ALA A 54 7.09 -3.70 -0.93
N THR A 55 7.00 -2.79 0.08
CA THR A 55 6.60 -1.41 -0.14
C THR A 55 7.71 -0.43 0.24
N ILE A 56 7.74 0.72 -0.43
CA ILE A 56 8.57 1.87 -0.08
C ILE A 56 7.71 3.14 -0.11
N ASN A 57 7.97 4.08 0.80
CA ASN A 57 7.30 5.38 0.80
C ASN A 57 8.02 6.36 -0.14
N ILE A 58 7.26 7.03 -1.01
CA ILE A 58 7.76 8.00 -2.00
C ILE A 58 7.12 9.36 -1.74
N PRO A 59 7.65 10.17 -0.80
CA PRO A 59 7.19 11.53 -0.53
C PRO A 59 7.72 12.48 -1.60
N ILE A 60 6.96 12.67 -2.68
CA ILE A 60 7.37 13.38 -3.91
C ILE A 60 7.97 14.75 -3.61
N SER A 61 7.33 15.54 -2.75
CA SER A 61 7.76 16.90 -2.42
C SER A 61 9.06 16.99 -1.61
N ASN A 62 9.59 15.86 -1.10
CA ASN A 62 10.86 15.86 -0.39
C ASN A 62 12.08 15.90 -1.33
N PHE A 63 11.89 15.56 -2.59
CA PHE A 63 12.98 15.49 -3.56
C PHE A 63 12.68 16.17 -4.91
N MET A 64 11.50 16.75 -5.07
CA MET A 64 11.12 17.52 -6.27
C MET A 64 11.16 19.01 -5.96
N HIS A 65 11.77 19.79 -6.88
CA HIS A 65 11.88 21.24 -6.80
C HIS A 65 11.33 21.91 -8.06
N LEU A 66 10.82 23.14 -7.92
CA LEU A 66 10.35 23.97 -9.05
C LEU A 66 11.46 24.85 -9.63
N SER A 67 12.57 25.00 -8.91
CA SER A 67 13.77 25.75 -9.30
C SER A 67 15.01 24.89 -9.01
N GLU A 68 16.02 25.02 -9.90
CA GLU A 68 17.26 24.25 -9.82
C GLU A 68 17.99 24.42 -8.48
N GLN A 69 18.37 23.29 -7.88
CA GLN A 69 19.23 23.23 -6.72
C GLN A 69 20.52 22.46 -7.06
N PRO A 70 21.62 22.68 -6.34
CA PRO A 70 22.86 21.95 -6.59
C PRO A 70 22.66 20.42 -6.46
N GLY A 71 23.04 19.69 -7.51
CA GLY A 71 22.92 18.23 -7.57
C GLY A 71 21.54 17.71 -7.98
N ASP A 72 20.68 18.58 -8.49
CA ASP A 72 19.39 18.17 -9.03
C ASP A 72 19.51 17.64 -10.47
N ILE A 73 18.65 16.69 -10.81
CA ILE A 73 18.43 16.19 -12.16
C ILE A 73 17.34 17.06 -12.82
N PRO A 74 17.66 17.82 -13.88
CA PRO A 74 16.65 18.56 -14.64
C PRO A 74 15.78 17.61 -15.46
N TYR A 75 14.46 17.80 -15.42
CA TYR A 75 13.49 17.00 -16.18
C TYR A 75 12.45 17.88 -16.83
N THR A 76 12.35 17.82 -18.16
CA THR A 76 11.39 18.63 -18.90
C THR A 76 10.13 17.81 -19.22
N TYR A 77 8.99 18.30 -18.75
CA TYR A 77 7.68 17.73 -19.01
C TYR A 77 6.68 18.82 -19.41
N GLY A 78 5.95 18.63 -20.52
CA GLY A 78 4.97 19.58 -21.01
C GLY A 78 5.51 21.00 -21.27
N GLY A 79 6.80 21.11 -21.62
CA GLY A 79 7.47 22.38 -21.90
C GLY A 79 7.96 23.16 -20.67
N LYS A 80 7.80 22.62 -19.45
CA LYS A 80 8.35 23.16 -18.20
C LYS A 80 9.41 22.22 -17.64
N THR A 81 10.49 22.77 -17.09
CA THR A 81 11.53 21.99 -16.41
C THR A 81 11.25 21.94 -14.91
N TYR A 82 11.36 20.75 -14.37
CA TYR A 82 11.30 20.42 -12.95
C TYR A 82 12.64 19.81 -12.55
N TYR A 83 12.92 19.74 -11.26
CA TYR A 83 14.22 19.33 -10.75
C TYR A 83 14.05 18.28 -9.66
N PHE A 84 14.89 17.22 -9.69
CA PHE A 84 14.78 16.11 -8.76
C PHE A 84 16.11 15.87 -8.06
N ASN A 85 16.11 15.85 -6.74
CA ASN A 85 17.32 15.72 -5.93
C ASN A 85 17.94 14.32 -6.11
N GLU A 86 19.05 14.24 -6.85
CA GLU A 86 19.72 12.98 -7.18
C GLU A 86 20.23 12.25 -5.93
N GLN A 87 20.84 12.98 -4.99
CA GLN A 87 21.38 12.38 -3.77
C GLN A 87 20.27 11.76 -2.89
N TYR A 88 19.10 12.42 -2.82
CA TYR A 88 17.96 11.88 -2.11
C TYR A 88 17.47 10.58 -2.77
N LEU A 89 17.32 10.57 -4.09
CA LEU A 89 16.88 9.38 -4.84
C LEU A 89 17.85 8.21 -4.63
N ILE A 90 19.16 8.45 -4.76
CA ILE A 90 20.19 7.42 -4.56
C ILE A 90 20.13 6.85 -3.13
N SER A 91 20.13 7.72 -2.11
CA SER A 91 20.22 7.28 -0.72
C SER A 91 18.94 6.63 -0.21
N SER A 92 17.78 7.05 -0.69
CA SER A 92 16.48 6.59 -0.19
C SER A 92 15.88 5.44 -0.99
N PHE A 93 16.06 5.45 -2.33
CA PHE A 93 15.36 4.51 -3.21
C PHE A 93 16.29 3.61 -4.01
N ASP A 94 17.28 4.17 -4.72
CA ASP A 94 18.06 3.40 -5.70
C ASP A 94 18.75 2.18 -5.06
N VAL A 95 19.34 2.34 -3.87
CA VAL A 95 19.99 1.24 -3.14
C VAL A 95 18.98 0.14 -2.78
N VAL A 96 17.80 0.51 -2.27
CA VAL A 96 16.75 -0.45 -1.91
C VAL A 96 16.24 -1.16 -3.14
N LEU A 97 15.95 -0.42 -4.22
CA LEU A 97 15.40 -0.98 -5.45
C LEU A 97 16.40 -1.88 -6.18
N GLN A 98 17.69 -1.56 -6.17
CA GLN A 98 18.74 -2.44 -6.69
C GLN A 98 18.80 -3.77 -5.92
N GLN A 99 18.76 -3.73 -4.58
CA GLN A 99 18.80 -4.92 -3.76
C GLN A 99 17.56 -5.81 -3.94
N THR A 100 16.39 -5.21 -4.07
CA THR A 100 15.14 -5.93 -4.31
C THR A 100 15.04 -6.49 -5.72
N SER A 101 15.43 -5.71 -6.74
CA SER A 101 15.42 -6.15 -8.15
C SER A 101 16.35 -7.34 -8.39
N GLN A 102 17.57 -7.33 -7.83
CA GLN A 102 18.52 -8.45 -7.91
C GLN A 102 17.96 -9.77 -7.36
N ARG A 103 16.99 -9.69 -6.44
CA ARG A 103 16.33 -10.85 -5.81
C ARG A 103 15.00 -11.22 -6.46
N GLY A 104 14.56 -10.43 -7.45
CA GLY A 104 13.25 -10.58 -8.06
C GLY A 104 12.09 -10.30 -7.10
N ILE A 105 12.30 -9.38 -6.15
CA ILE A 105 11.26 -8.90 -5.22
C ILE A 105 10.48 -7.78 -5.91
N SER A 106 9.16 -7.93 -5.97
CA SER A 106 8.26 -6.95 -6.56
C SER A 106 8.00 -5.81 -5.59
N VAL A 107 8.37 -4.57 -5.95
CA VAL A 107 8.22 -3.39 -5.09
C VAL A 107 7.03 -2.55 -5.53
N ALA A 108 6.19 -2.15 -4.56
CA ALA A 108 5.17 -1.13 -4.74
C ALA A 108 5.62 0.18 -4.07
N GLY A 109 5.59 1.28 -4.84
CA GLY A 109 5.87 2.62 -4.34
C GLY A 109 4.60 3.29 -3.83
N ILE A 110 4.58 3.73 -2.57
CA ILE A 110 3.48 4.48 -1.96
C ILE A 110 3.71 5.96 -2.23
N LEU A 111 2.90 6.55 -3.12
CA LEU A 111 3.03 7.96 -3.50
C LEU A 111 2.42 8.87 -2.46
N LEU A 112 3.24 9.75 -1.89
CA LEU A 112 2.85 10.69 -0.84
C LEU A 112 3.22 12.12 -1.26
N ILE A 113 2.44 13.10 -0.81
CA ILE A 113 2.70 14.53 -1.05
C ILE A 113 2.73 15.23 0.30
N ALA A 114 3.92 15.56 0.80
CA ALA A 114 4.06 16.42 1.97
C ALA A 114 3.75 17.86 1.57
N PRO A 115 2.97 18.63 2.38
CA PRO A 115 2.55 19.99 2.03
C PRO A 115 3.64 21.03 2.34
N SER A 116 4.88 20.75 1.97
CA SER A 116 6.06 21.57 2.27
C SER A 116 7.05 21.58 1.10
N GLY A 117 7.94 22.57 1.08
CA GLY A 117 8.81 22.84 -0.07
C GLY A 117 8.05 23.51 -1.22
N ASP A 118 8.75 23.98 -2.24
CA ASP A 118 8.14 24.70 -3.37
C ASP A 118 7.21 23.79 -4.20
N ALA A 119 7.63 22.56 -4.48
CA ALA A 119 6.78 21.58 -5.16
C ALA A 119 5.60 21.15 -4.28
N GLY A 120 5.81 20.93 -2.97
CA GLY A 120 4.74 20.58 -2.03
C GLY A 120 3.67 21.68 -1.91
N GLU A 121 4.07 22.93 -1.86
CA GLU A 121 3.13 24.06 -1.85
C GLU A 121 2.28 24.15 -3.12
N LEU A 122 2.86 23.86 -4.30
CA LEU A 122 2.12 23.82 -5.56
C LEU A 122 1.19 22.61 -5.64
N LEU A 123 1.65 21.44 -5.18
CA LEU A 123 0.90 20.19 -5.23
C LEU A 123 -0.16 20.06 -4.15
N LYS A 124 -0.08 20.86 -3.10
CA LYS A 124 -1.02 20.86 -1.99
C LYS A 124 -2.43 21.21 -2.44
N HIS A 125 -3.41 20.39 -2.06
CA HIS A 125 -4.81 20.69 -2.34
C HIS A 125 -5.22 22.04 -1.70
N PRO A 126 -5.97 22.91 -2.40
CA PRO A 126 -6.35 24.24 -1.88
C PRO A 126 -7.07 24.20 -0.53
N ASP A 127 -7.84 23.15 -0.28
CA ASP A 127 -8.60 22.98 0.95
C ASP A 127 -7.89 22.12 2.02
N TYR A 128 -6.58 21.87 1.84
CA TYR A 128 -5.78 21.24 2.88
C TYR A 128 -5.83 22.05 4.18
N ASN A 129 -6.19 21.40 5.30
CA ASN A 129 -6.48 22.08 6.56
C ASN A 129 -5.36 22.01 7.62
N GLY A 130 -4.20 21.45 7.28
CA GLY A 130 -3.03 21.40 8.17
C GLY A 130 -3.01 20.24 9.19
N VAL A 131 -3.99 19.35 9.18
CA VAL A 131 -4.09 18.26 10.17
C VAL A 131 -3.20 17.07 9.82
N ALA A 132 -3.15 16.66 8.55
CA ALA A 132 -2.45 15.47 8.10
C ALA A 132 -0.99 15.75 7.70
N PRO A 133 -0.11 14.73 7.76
CA PRO A 133 1.24 14.82 7.19
C PRO A 133 1.25 14.92 5.66
N TYR A 134 0.19 14.44 5.00
CA TYR A 134 0.08 14.41 3.54
C TYR A 134 -1.21 15.04 3.04
N THR A 135 -1.18 15.49 1.78
CA THR A 135 -2.29 16.15 1.10
C THR A 135 -2.72 15.36 -0.14
N MET A 136 -4.02 15.48 -0.49
CA MET A 136 -4.49 15.14 -1.85
C MET A 136 -3.78 16.04 -2.86
N PRO A 137 -3.38 15.52 -4.05
CA PRO A 137 -2.81 16.40 -5.08
C PRO A 137 -3.81 17.45 -5.53
N ASN A 138 -3.31 18.66 -5.76
CA ASN A 138 -4.08 19.75 -6.32
C ASN A 138 -4.35 19.51 -7.82
N MET A 139 -5.55 19.00 -8.12
CA MET A 139 -6.00 18.76 -9.49
C MET A 139 -6.88 19.92 -10.01
N THR A 140 -6.88 21.07 -9.33
CA THR A 140 -7.75 22.21 -9.67
C THR A 140 -7.11 23.21 -10.63
N THR A 141 -5.78 23.17 -10.79
CA THR A 141 -5.05 24.05 -11.72
C THR A 141 -4.26 23.24 -12.74
N VAL A 142 -4.07 23.78 -13.93
CA VAL A 142 -3.25 23.16 -14.98
C VAL A 142 -1.80 23.04 -14.51
N GLU A 143 -1.28 24.05 -13.84
CA GLU A 143 0.12 24.07 -13.39
C GLU A 143 0.41 22.97 -12.37
N SER A 144 -0.44 22.83 -11.36
CA SER A 144 -0.29 21.79 -10.34
C SER A 144 -0.51 20.39 -10.91
N THR A 145 -1.53 20.22 -11.75
CA THR A 145 -1.80 18.95 -12.44
C THR A 145 -0.61 18.51 -13.31
N GLN A 146 0.00 19.46 -14.04
CA GLN A 146 1.20 19.21 -14.85
C GLN A 146 2.42 18.90 -13.98
N CYS A 147 2.59 19.57 -12.84
CA CYS A 147 3.65 19.27 -11.88
C CYS A 147 3.52 17.84 -11.32
N TYR A 148 2.32 17.43 -10.94
CA TYR A 148 2.06 16.06 -10.48
C TYR A 148 2.31 15.03 -11.58
N ALA A 149 1.87 15.30 -12.81
CA ALA A 149 2.14 14.44 -13.96
C ALA A 149 3.64 14.32 -14.27
N ALA A 150 4.40 15.41 -14.13
CA ALA A 150 5.86 15.41 -14.31
C ALA A 150 6.57 14.53 -13.28
N ALA A 151 6.13 14.58 -12.01
CA ALA A 151 6.66 13.71 -10.97
C ALA A 151 6.41 12.23 -11.27
N LEU A 152 5.19 11.89 -11.67
CA LEU A 152 4.81 10.52 -12.04
C LEU A 152 5.59 10.01 -13.26
N ASP A 153 5.75 10.84 -14.29
CA ASP A 153 6.46 10.48 -15.54
C ASP A 153 7.96 10.28 -15.25
N PHE A 154 8.57 11.15 -14.47
CA PHE A 154 9.97 11.02 -14.06
C PHE A 154 10.20 9.73 -13.27
N LEU A 155 9.37 9.46 -12.24
CA LEU A 155 9.49 8.26 -11.42
C LEU A 155 9.25 6.98 -12.23
N ALA A 156 8.21 6.97 -13.07
CA ALA A 156 7.89 5.83 -13.91
C ALA A 156 9.00 5.55 -14.92
N GLN A 157 9.59 6.59 -15.52
CA GLN A 157 10.72 6.46 -16.43
C GLN A 157 11.97 5.92 -15.71
N ARG A 158 12.34 6.51 -14.57
CA ARG A 158 13.54 6.13 -13.83
C ARG A 158 13.45 4.71 -13.30
N TYR A 159 12.31 4.35 -12.70
CA TYR A 159 12.13 3.10 -11.97
C TYR A 159 11.38 2.01 -12.74
N SER A 160 11.36 2.11 -14.07
CA SER A 160 11.02 1.00 -14.97
C SER A 160 12.25 0.20 -15.43
N ASP A 161 13.46 0.61 -15.00
CA ASP A 161 14.69 -0.14 -15.25
C ASP A 161 14.62 -1.49 -14.50
N PRO A 162 14.82 -2.64 -15.16
CA PRO A 162 14.78 -3.96 -14.54
C PRO A 162 15.73 -4.13 -13.35
N ASP A 163 16.86 -3.42 -13.33
CA ASP A 163 17.87 -3.47 -12.26
C ASP A 163 17.50 -2.59 -11.06
N MET A 164 16.50 -1.72 -11.20
CA MET A 164 16.10 -0.75 -10.17
C MET A 164 14.61 -0.42 -10.31
N ARG A 165 13.72 -1.39 -10.05
CA ARG A 165 12.33 -1.30 -10.47
C ARG A 165 11.34 -1.05 -9.34
N ILE A 166 10.41 -0.11 -9.59
CA ILE A 166 9.12 -0.04 -8.91
C ILE A 166 8.10 -0.72 -9.84
N ALA A 167 7.64 -1.90 -9.44
CA ALA A 167 6.73 -2.70 -10.26
C ALA A 167 5.28 -2.24 -10.15
N HIS A 168 4.88 -1.68 -9.02
CA HIS A 168 3.50 -1.29 -8.71
C HIS A 168 3.44 0.04 -7.97
N TRP A 169 2.25 0.65 -7.90
CA TRP A 169 2.06 1.99 -7.34
C TRP A 169 0.84 2.03 -6.44
N ILE A 170 1.02 2.44 -5.19
CA ILE A 170 -0.05 2.67 -4.23
C ILE A 170 -0.32 4.17 -4.18
N ILE A 171 -1.55 4.57 -4.46
CA ILE A 171 -1.91 5.98 -4.60
C ILE A 171 -2.43 6.48 -3.27
N HIS A 172 -1.54 7.20 -2.64
CA HIS A 172 -1.60 7.80 -1.31
C HIS A 172 -1.72 6.76 -0.20
N ASN A 173 -1.90 7.23 1.04
CA ASN A 173 -2.01 6.37 2.21
C ASN A 173 -3.41 6.51 2.82
N GLU A 174 -4.03 5.37 3.21
CA GLU A 174 -5.29 5.28 3.94
C GLU A 174 -6.30 6.37 3.54
N VAL A 175 -6.70 6.34 2.26
CA VAL A 175 -7.54 7.41 1.69
C VAL A 175 -8.93 7.51 2.34
N ASP A 176 -9.38 6.47 3.02
CA ASP A 176 -10.57 6.49 3.87
C ASP A 176 -10.40 7.38 5.11
N GLY A 177 -9.17 7.57 5.60
CA GLY A 177 -8.80 8.58 6.59
C GLY A 177 -8.58 9.96 5.96
N GLY A 178 -9.53 10.47 5.17
CA GLY A 178 -9.37 11.62 4.29
C GLY A 178 -8.64 12.81 4.91
N ILE A 179 -9.13 13.40 6.01
CA ILE A 179 -8.45 14.55 6.64
C ILE A 179 -7.22 14.17 7.46
N HIS A 180 -6.97 12.87 7.71
CA HIS A 180 -5.88 12.41 8.56
C HIS A 180 -4.65 11.96 7.76
N TRP A 181 -4.85 11.46 6.52
CA TRP A 181 -3.79 10.91 5.69
C TRP A 181 -3.68 11.54 4.30
N THR A 182 -4.79 11.69 3.57
CA THR A 182 -4.81 12.24 2.20
C THR A 182 -5.71 13.47 2.15
N ASN A 183 -5.24 14.54 2.78
CA ASN A 183 -6.06 15.65 3.21
C ASN A 183 -6.41 16.63 2.07
N MET A 184 -7.72 16.82 1.85
CA MET A 184 -8.29 17.89 1.04
C MET A 184 -9.43 18.64 1.78
N GLY A 185 -9.32 18.72 3.11
CA GLY A 185 -10.38 19.23 3.98
C GLY A 185 -11.52 18.23 4.16
N ASP A 186 -12.49 18.58 4.97
CA ASP A 186 -13.70 17.76 5.16
C ASP A 186 -14.60 17.88 3.92
N LYS A 187 -14.77 16.76 3.20
CA LYS A 187 -15.52 16.70 1.94
C LYS A 187 -16.57 15.59 1.97
N PRO A 188 -17.68 15.75 1.25
CA PRO A 188 -18.54 14.61 0.94
C PRO A 188 -17.75 13.55 0.19
N ILE A 189 -17.99 12.27 0.52
CA ILE A 189 -17.27 11.13 -0.02
C ILE A 189 -17.21 11.13 -1.57
N ALA A 190 -18.31 11.52 -2.24
CA ALA A 190 -18.35 11.59 -3.70
C ALA A 190 -17.37 12.62 -4.27
N THR A 191 -17.25 13.79 -3.63
CA THR A 191 -16.28 14.84 -4.03
C THR A 191 -14.86 14.38 -3.80
N PHE A 192 -14.60 13.70 -2.68
CA PHE A 192 -13.30 13.14 -2.36
C PHE A 192 -12.89 12.10 -3.41
N MET A 193 -13.77 11.13 -3.67
CA MET A 193 -13.51 10.05 -4.62
C MET A 193 -13.37 10.54 -6.07
N ASP A 194 -14.07 11.60 -6.46
CA ASP A 194 -13.91 12.22 -7.78
C ASP A 194 -12.47 12.77 -7.98
N THR A 195 -11.94 13.48 -6.99
CA THR A 195 -10.57 13.99 -7.04
C THR A 195 -9.54 12.86 -6.95
N TYR A 196 -9.76 11.92 -6.04
CA TYR A 196 -8.88 10.77 -5.84
C TYR A 196 -8.75 9.90 -7.09
N LEU A 197 -9.87 9.57 -7.73
CA LEU A 197 -9.87 8.77 -8.96
C LEU A 197 -9.09 9.45 -10.09
N ARG A 198 -9.13 10.77 -10.21
CA ARG A 198 -8.31 11.50 -11.20
C ARG A 198 -6.82 11.28 -10.94
N SER A 199 -6.37 11.39 -9.69
CA SER A 199 -4.99 11.11 -9.30
C SER A 199 -4.57 9.71 -9.67
N MET A 200 -5.40 8.73 -9.30
CA MET A 200 -5.15 7.32 -9.56
C MET A 200 -5.10 6.98 -11.06
N ARG A 201 -6.07 7.50 -11.83
CA ARG A 201 -6.10 7.32 -13.29
C ARG A 201 -4.91 7.99 -13.99
N MET A 202 -4.48 9.16 -13.51
CA MET A 202 -3.29 9.82 -14.03
C MET A 202 -2.05 8.94 -13.83
N CYS A 203 -1.87 8.41 -12.63
CA CYS A 203 -0.78 7.47 -12.36
C CYS A 203 -0.86 6.26 -13.29
N TYR A 204 -2.01 5.59 -13.37
CA TYR A 204 -2.20 4.44 -14.26
C TYR A 204 -1.81 4.75 -15.71
N ASN A 205 -2.31 5.85 -16.27
CA ASN A 205 -2.05 6.21 -17.66
C ASN A 205 -0.58 6.52 -17.93
N ILE A 206 0.14 7.08 -16.95
CA ILE A 206 1.56 7.43 -17.08
C ILE A 206 2.43 6.19 -16.91
N VAL A 207 2.25 5.42 -15.85
CA VAL A 207 3.12 4.28 -15.56
C VAL A 207 3.00 3.19 -16.62
N HIS A 208 1.82 2.98 -17.20
CA HIS A 208 1.60 2.02 -18.29
C HIS A 208 2.29 2.40 -19.61
N GLN A 209 2.80 3.61 -19.74
CA GLN A 209 3.69 3.98 -20.87
C GLN A 209 5.09 3.39 -20.71
N TYR A 210 5.49 3.03 -19.49
CA TYR A 210 6.82 2.50 -19.16
C TYR A 210 6.76 1.03 -18.78
N ASP A 211 5.76 0.64 -18.00
CA ASP A 211 5.56 -0.73 -17.52
C ASP A 211 4.08 -1.12 -17.59
N ARG A 212 3.71 -1.89 -18.61
CA ARG A 212 2.33 -2.38 -18.80
C ARG A 212 1.87 -3.40 -17.76
N HIS A 213 2.79 -3.95 -16.97
CA HIS A 213 2.49 -4.91 -15.91
C HIS A 213 2.31 -4.22 -14.55
N SER A 214 2.52 -2.91 -14.49
CA SER A 214 2.29 -2.14 -13.27
C SER A 214 0.82 -2.17 -12.88
N GLU A 215 0.57 -2.46 -11.61
CA GLU A 215 -0.75 -2.26 -11.00
C GLU A 215 -0.77 -0.97 -10.20
N VAL A 216 -1.94 -0.33 -10.15
CA VAL A 216 -2.18 0.90 -9.40
C VAL A 216 -3.24 0.60 -8.35
N PHE A 217 -2.89 0.80 -7.08
CA PHE A 217 -3.69 0.39 -5.94
C PHE A 217 -4.36 1.57 -5.24
N ILE A 218 -5.63 1.41 -4.86
CA ILE A 218 -6.28 2.24 -3.85
C ILE A 218 -5.86 1.74 -2.47
N SER A 219 -5.41 2.65 -1.58
CA SER A 219 -5.00 2.31 -0.22
C SER A 219 -6.08 2.68 0.79
N PHE A 220 -6.38 1.79 1.74
CA PHE A 220 -7.33 2.05 2.80
C PHE A 220 -7.07 1.22 4.06
N SER A 221 -7.58 1.72 5.19
CA SER A 221 -7.51 1.08 6.49
C SER A 221 -8.45 -0.13 6.62
N HIS A 222 -8.60 -0.64 7.82
CA HIS A 222 -9.46 -1.79 8.12
C HIS A 222 -10.96 -1.43 8.30
N GLY A 223 -11.36 -0.15 8.22
CA GLY A 223 -12.72 0.33 8.52
C GLY A 223 -13.75 0.01 7.44
N TRP A 224 -14.17 -1.25 7.32
CA TRP A 224 -14.98 -1.74 6.20
C TRP A 224 -16.38 -1.08 6.12
N ASN A 225 -17.22 -1.26 7.16
CA ASN A 225 -18.55 -0.63 7.23
C ASN A 225 -18.65 0.41 8.35
N ILE A 226 -17.53 0.85 8.89
CA ILE A 226 -17.48 1.88 9.92
C ILE A 226 -16.54 3.00 9.49
N ALA A 227 -16.90 4.24 9.82
CA ALA A 227 -15.99 5.37 9.77
C ALA A 227 -15.41 5.56 11.18
N ALA A 228 -14.09 5.58 11.31
CA ALA A 228 -13.41 5.65 12.62
C ALA A 228 -13.64 6.97 13.39
N GLY A 229 -14.22 7.98 12.74
CA GLY A 229 -14.52 9.29 13.34
C GLY A 229 -14.77 10.37 12.29
N GLY A 230 -14.76 11.64 12.71
CA GLY A 230 -14.88 12.76 11.78
C GLY A 230 -13.74 12.79 10.76
N GLY A 231 -14.08 12.95 9.48
CA GLY A 231 -13.12 12.94 8.38
C GLY A 231 -12.67 11.55 7.90
N TRP A 232 -13.28 10.48 8.43
CA TRP A 232 -13.14 9.12 7.93
C TRP A 232 -14.35 8.73 7.09
N TYR A 233 -14.11 7.87 6.08
CA TYR A 233 -15.13 7.27 5.24
C TYR A 233 -15.18 5.76 5.50
N LYS A 234 -16.30 5.12 5.13
CA LYS A 234 -16.37 3.66 5.08
C LYS A 234 -15.68 3.16 3.82
N VAL A 235 -14.77 2.22 3.97
CA VAL A 235 -14.03 1.62 2.84
C VAL A 235 -14.96 1.05 1.79
N ARG A 236 -16.02 0.34 2.21
CA ARG A 236 -17.00 -0.24 1.28
C ARG A 236 -17.68 0.82 0.41
N ASP A 237 -18.11 1.94 1.00
CA ASP A 237 -18.75 3.02 0.26
C ASP A 237 -17.78 3.65 -0.77
N MET A 238 -16.50 3.77 -0.41
CA MET A 238 -15.45 4.26 -1.32
C MET A 238 -15.23 3.30 -2.49
N LEU A 239 -15.16 1.99 -2.23
CA LEU A 239 -15.00 0.98 -3.28
C LEU A 239 -16.21 0.93 -4.23
N ASP A 240 -17.42 1.11 -3.72
CA ASP A 240 -18.62 1.20 -4.54
C ASP A 240 -18.57 2.44 -5.45
N LEU A 241 -18.14 3.60 -4.95
CA LEU A 241 -17.92 4.80 -5.77
C LEU A 241 -16.77 4.63 -6.75
N MET A 242 -15.68 3.96 -6.35
CA MET A 242 -14.55 3.65 -7.24
C MET A 242 -15.02 2.81 -8.44
N ASN A 243 -15.82 1.78 -8.20
CA ASN A 243 -16.42 0.96 -9.25
C ASN A 243 -17.34 1.78 -10.17
N GLN A 244 -18.21 2.63 -9.60
CA GLN A 244 -19.14 3.44 -10.38
C GLN A 244 -18.41 4.46 -11.25
N PHE A 245 -17.51 5.23 -10.67
CA PHE A 245 -16.81 6.30 -11.37
C PHE A 245 -15.83 5.75 -12.42
N SER A 246 -15.04 4.72 -12.08
CA SER A 246 -14.10 4.13 -13.04
C SER A 246 -14.83 3.59 -14.26
N LYS A 247 -15.96 2.90 -14.09
CA LYS A 247 -16.76 2.38 -15.20
C LYS A 247 -17.39 3.47 -16.05
N ALA A 248 -17.92 4.53 -15.42
CA ALA A 248 -18.50 5.66 -16.14
C ALA A 248 -17.49 6.43 -16.98
N GLU A 249 -16.23 6.49 -16.54
CA GLU A 249 -15.16 7.25 -17.15
C GLU A 249 -14.20 6.43 -18.02
N GLY A 250 -14.49 5.15 -18.23
CA GLY A 250 -13.61 4.17 -18.86
C GLY A 250 -12.85 3.37 -17.80
N ASP A 251 -13.26 2.12 -17.60
CA ASP A 251 -12.69 1.25 -16.57
C ASP A 251 -11.21 0.96 -16.85
N PHE A 252 -10.44 0.81 -15.79
CA PHE A 252 -9.04 0.42 -15.83
C PHE A 252 -8.76 -0.60 -14.71
N PHE A 253 -7.68 -1.36 -14.85
CA PHE A 253 -7.31 -2.36 -13.86
C PHE A 253 -6.66 -1.70 -12.64
N TRP A 254 -7.50 -1.29 -11.69
CA TRP A 254 -7.06 -0.84 -10.37
C TRP A 254 -7.16 -1.99 -9.36
N SER A 255 -6.34 -1.95 -8.32
CA SER A 255 -6.18 -3.00 -7.31
C SER A 255 -6.33 -2.45 -5.90
N LEU A 256 -6.36 -3.32 -4.89
CA LEU A 256 -6.63 -2.98 -3.50
C LEU A 256 -5.37 -3.13 -2.64
N ALA A 257 -5.00 -2.08 -1.93
CA ALA A 257 -3.94 -2.05 -0.91
C ALA A 257 -4.59 -1.86 0.46
N CYS A 258 -4.71 -2.94 1.23
CA CYS A 258 -5.50 -2.97 2.46
C CYS A 258 -4.58 -2.99 3.68
N HIS A 259 -4.92 -2.20 4.70
CA HIS A 259 -4.22 -2.20 5.99
C HIS A 259 -5.03 -2.99 7.01
N SER A 260 -4.95 -4.32 6.93
CA SER A 260 -5.80 -5.25 7.71
C SER A 260 -5.26 -5.49 9.12
N TYR A 261 -4.96 -4.43 9.85
CA TYR A 261 -4.61 -4.50 11.28
C TYR A 261 -5.79 -4.99 12.14
N PRO A 262 -5.55 -5.49 13.36
CA PRO A 262 -6.62 -5.67 14.34
C PRO A 262 -7.39 -4.36 14.56
N ALA A 263 -8.70 -4.45 14.84
CA ALA A 263 -9.56 -3.27 15.09
C ALA A 263 -9.01 -2.37 16.21
N GLN A 264 -8.34 -2.98 17.17
CA GLN A 264 -7.50 -2.29 18.15
C GLN A 264 -6.05 -2.63 17.87
N LEU A 265 -5.27 -1.68 17.37
CA LEU A 265 -3.88 -1.88 16.95
C LEU A 265 -3.00 -2.51 18.05
N GLY A 266 -3.29 -2.21 19.33
CA GLY A 266 -2.61 -2.79 20.49
C GLY A 266 -3.00 -4.23 20.82
N ASN A 267 -3.87 -4.88 20.04
CA ASN A 267 -4.29 -6.27 20.28
C ASN A 267 -3.48 -7.25 19.42
N PRO A 268 -2.50 -8.00 19.95
CA PRO A 268 -1.78 -9.01 19.19
C PRO A 268 -2.63 -10.24 18.82
N CYS A 269 -3.65 -10.52 19.65
CA CYS A 269 -4.51 -11.71 19.52
C CYS A 269 -5.62 -11.47 18.48
N THR A 270 -5.25 -11.27 17.21
CA THR A 270 -6.20 -10.92 16.14
C THR A 270 -7.38 -11.90 16.02
N TRP A 271 -7.20 -13.18 16.39
CA TRP A 271 -8.28 -14.18 16.41
C TRP A 271 -9.43 -13.84 17.37
N ASN A 272 -9.18 -13.02 18.41
CA ASN A 272 -10.17 -12.58 19.39
C ASN A 272 -10.88 -11.29 19.01
N ASP A 273 -10.59 -10.71 17.86
CA ASP A 273 -11.15 -9.43 17.43
C ASP A 273 -12.67 -9.53 17.25
N ALA A 274 -13.42 -9.00 18.22
CA ALA A 274 -14.88 -9.10 18.26
C ALA A 274 -15.57 -8.25 17.19
N GLN A 275 -14.92 -7.18 16.72
CA GLN A 275 -15.47 -6.25 15.73
C GLN A 275 -15.25 -6.75 14.28
N ALA A 276 -14.38 -7.75 14.13
CA ALA A 276 -14.17 -8.45 12.86
C ALA A 276 -15.04 -9.71 12.80
N THR A 277 -16.19 -9.60 12.15
CA THR A 277 -17.17 -10.70 11.98
C THR A 277 -17.09 -11.33 10.60
N PHE A 278 -17.54 -12.56 10.44
CA PHE A 278 -17.58 -13.28 9.15
C PHE A 278 -18.85 -12.93 8.37
N SER A 279 -18.97 -11.67 7.99
CA SER A 279 -20.12 -11.12 7.25
C SER A 279 -19.66 -9.98 6.35
N MET A 280 -20.32 -9.82 5.21
CA MET A 280 -20.13 -8.63 4.35
C MET A 280 -20.51 -7.31 5.05
N ASP A 281 -21.29 -7.38 6.12
CA ASP A 281 -21.68 -6.23 6.94
C ASP A 281 -20.80 -6.03 8.18
N THR A 282 -19.64 -6.72 8.27
CA THR A 282 -18.67 -6.52 9.36
C THR A 282 -18.26 -5.05 9.47
N GLU A 283 -17.96 -4.57 10.67
CA GLU A 283 -17.42 -3.21 10.89
C GLU A 283 -16.00 -3.10 10.33
N TYR A 284 -15.14 -4.09 10.67
CA TYR A 284 -13.73 -4.09 10.30
C TYR A 284 -13.37 -5.34 9.50
N VAL A 285 -12.41 -5.19 8.58
CA VAL A 285 -11.72 -6.31 7.93
C VAL A 285 -10.28 -6.35 8.42
N THR A 286 -9.97 -7.37 9.19
CA THR A 286 -8.68 -7.58 9.85
C THR A 286 -8.07 -8.92 9.43
N LEU A 287 -6.91 -9.28 9.94
CA LEU A 287 -6.34 -10.61 9.71
C LEU A 287 -7.26 -11.77 10.14
N LYS A 288 -8.30 -11.50 10.96
CA LYS A 288 -9.27 -12.51 11.40
C LYS A 288 -10.26 -12.92 10.31
N ASN A 289 -10.74 -11.98 9.50
CA ASN A 289 -11.87 -12.17 8.58
C ASN A 289 -11.57 -11.73 7.14
N LEU A 290 -10.36 -12.04 6.65
CA LEU A 290 -9.91 -11.73 5.29
C LEU A 290 -10.80 -12.34 4.21
N GLU A 291 -11.60 -13.34 4.54
CA GLU A 291 -12.61 -13.95 3.67
C GLU A 291 -13.61 -12.92 3.13
N VAL A 292 -13.82 -11.81 3.83
CA VAL A 292 -14.66 -10.70 3.36
C VAL A 292 -14.06 -10.05 2.12
N LEU A 293 -12.75 -9.79 2.12
CA LEU A 293 -12.05 -9.26 0.93
C LEU A 293 -12.03 -10.28 -0.20
N ASP A 294 -11.72 -11.54 0.10
CA ASP A 294 -11.69 -12.62 -0.88
C ASP A 294 -13.06 -12.75 -1.58
N LYS A 295 -14.15 -12.73 -0.80
CA LYS A 295 -15.51 -12.74 -1.34
C LYS A 295 -15.79 -11.50 -2.17
N TRP A 296 -15.44 -10.30 -1.67
CA TRP A 296 -15.71 -9.04 -2.37
C TRP A 296 -15.08 -9.00 -3.76
N VAL A 297 -13.80 -9.40 -3.89
CA VAL A 297 -13.11 -9.43 -5.20
C VAL A 297 -13.60 -10.58 -6.09
N GLY A 298 -14.25 -11.59 -5.52
CA GLY A 298 -14.91 -12.67 -6.24
C GLY A 298 -16.21 -12.26 -6.94
N ILE A 299 -16.88 -11.18 -6.50
CA ILE A 299 -18.14 -10.70 -7.06
C ILE A 299 -17.90 -10.09 -8.44
N SER A 300 -18.54 -10.57 -9.47
CA SER A 300 -18.31 -10.17 -10.87
C SER A 300 -18.47 -8.67 -11.12
N GLN A 301 -19.39 -8.01 -10.42
CA GLN A 301 -19.56 -6.55 -10.51
C GLN A 301 -18.37 -5.75 -9.98
N ASN A 302 -17.52 -6.34 -9.15
CA ASN A 302 -16.31 -5.72 -8.59
C ASN A 302 -15.07 -6.02 -9.44
N GLN A 303 -15.18 -6.95 -10.37
CA GLN A 303 -14.09 -7.37 -11.24
C GLN A 303 -13.91 -6.41 -12.42
N TYR A 304 -12.68 -6.29 -12.88
CA TYR A 304 -12.37 -5.57 -14.11
C TYR A 304 -12.96 -6.30 -15.30
N LYS A 305 -13.67 -5.56 -16.17
CA LYS A 305 -14.41 -6.12 -17.32
C LYS A 305 -15.36 -7.26 -16.92
N GLY A 306 -15.74 -7.35 -15.64
CA GLY A 306 -16.69 -8.33 -15.11
C GLY A 306 -16.18 -9.77 -14.91
N ASN A 307 -14.92 -10.05 -15.23
CA ASN A 307 -14.36 -11.40 -15.16
C ASN A 307 -12.88 -11.46 -14.78
N ILE A 308 -12.22 -10.32 -14.58
CA ILE A 308 -10.82 -10.27 -14.14
C ILE A 308 -10.80 -9.79 -12.69
N ARG A 309 -10.41 -10.68 -11.78
CA ARG A 309 -10.30 -10.37 -10.35
C ARG A 309 -9.23 -9.29 -10.15
N ARG A 310 -9.56 -8.27 -9.34
CA ARG A 310 -8.60 -7.25 -8.92
C ARG A 310 -7.68 -7.82 -7.87
N SER A 311 -6.40 -7.45 -7.90
CA SER A 311 -5.42 -7.89 -6.91
C SER A 311 -5.69 -7.26 -5.54
N VAL A 312 -5.40 -8.01 -4.48
CA VAL A 312 -5.44 -7.54 -3.10
C VAL A 312 -4.08 -7.76 -2.45
N TRP A 313 -3.43 -6.67 -2.10
CA TRP A 313 -2.25 -6.67 -1.24
C TRP A 313 -2.62 -6.15 0.15
N LEU A 314 -2.24 -6.88 1.19
CA LEU A 314 -2.29 -6.36 2.56
C LEU A 314 -1.02 -5.51 2.75
N SER A 315 -1.04 -4.29 2.16
CA SER A 315 0.14 -3.44 1.97
C SER A 315 0.72 -2.87 3.26
N GLU A 316 -0.09 -2.85 4.31
CA GLU A 316 0.32 -2.69 5.69
C GLU A 316 -0.55 -3.61 6.55
N ALA A 317 0.04 -4.63 7.11
CA ALA A 317 -0.67 -5.53 8.01
C ALA A 317 0.32 -6.17 8.98
N GLY A 318 -0.13 -6.40 10.20
CA GLY A 318 0.70 -6.99 11.23
C GLY A 318 -0.02 -7.08 12.56
N THR A 319 0.63 -7.71 13.51
CA THR A 319 0.23 -7.73 14.92
C THR A 319 1.34 -7.12 15.75
N CYS A 320 0.99 -6.47 16.87
CA CYS A 320 1.96 -5.82 17.74
C CYS A 320 2.47 -6.76 18.85
N SER A 321 3.58 -6.36 19.48
CA SER A 321 3.92 -6.83 20.83
C SER A 321 3.80 -5.64 21.80
N PRO A 322 2.73 -5.54 22.61
CA PRO A 322 2.51 -4.37 23.47
C PRO A 322 3.69 -4.06 24.40
N SER A 323 4.46 -5.08 24.73
CA SER A 323 5.75 -4.97 25.42
C SER A 323 6.77 -5.98 24.85
N TYR A 324 7.99 -5.99 25.40
CA TYR A 324 8.99 -7.01 25.10
C TYR A 324 9.02 -8.17 26.12
N GLU A 325 7.98 -8.30 26.93
CA GLU A 325 7.78 -9.47 27.76
C GLU A 325 7.49 -10.70 26.87
N ASP A 326 7.98 -11.88 27.29
CA ASP A 326 7.88 -13.10 26.47
C ASP A 326 6.43 -13.39 26.03
N LYS A 327 5.46 -13.20 26.92
CA LYS A 327 4.04 -13.39 26.60
C LYS A 327 3.60 -12.56 25.39
N ASP A 328 3.92 -11.26 25.37
CA ASP A 328 3.49 -10.32 24.33
C ASP A 328 4.20 -10.58 23.01
N LEU A 329 5.48 -10.95 23.07
CA LEU A 329 6.26 -11.35 21.91
C LEU A 329 5.71 -12.65 21.27
N GLN A 330 5.31 -13.63 22.09
CA GLN A 330 4.70 -14.87 21.60
C GLN A 330 3.27 -14.64 21.09
N ASP A 331 2.51 -13.73 21.68
CA ASP A 331 1.17 -13.36 21.19
C ASP A 331 1.28 -12.69 19.81
N GLN A 332 2.27 -11.83 19.58
CA GLN A 332 2.57 -11.26 18.26
C GLN A 332 2.87 -12.35 17.22
N ALA A 333 3.72 -13.31 17.56
CA ALA A 333 4.10 -14.41 16.68
C ALA A 333 2.90 -15.32 16.34
N ALA A 334 2.06 -15.63 17.34
CA ALA A 334 0.83 -16.40 17.15
C ALA A 334 -0.18 -15.65 16.28
N GLY A 335 -0.30 -14.33 16.45
CA GLY A 335 -1.15 -13.46 15.60
C GLY A 335 -0.74 -13.48 14.15
N PHE A 336 0.57 -13.44 13.89
CA PHE A 336 1.10 -13.61 12.54
C PHE A 336 0.76 -15.00 11.99
N ALA A 337 1.05 -16.08 12.73
CA ALA A 337 0.78 -17.45 12.27
C ALA A 337 -0.69 -17.64 11.89
N TYR A 338 -1.62 -17.13 12.72
CA TYR A 338 -3.05 -17.15 12.43
C TYR A 338 -3.40 -16.41 11.14
N GLY A 339 -2.94 -15.17 10.99
CA GLY A 339 -3.17 -14.37 9.80
C GLY A 339 -2.57 -15.00 8.54
N TRP A 340 -1.35 -15.52 8.64
CA TRP A 340 -0.66 -16.17 7.53
C TRP A 340 -1.39 -17.40 6.99
N LYS A 341 -1.90 -18.26 7.88
CA LYS A 341 -2.70 -19.44 7.46
C LYS A 341 -3.92 -19.02 6.63
N LYS A 342 -4.57 -17.93 6.98
CA LYS A 342 -5.69 -17.37 6.19
C LYS A 342 -5.22 -16.77 4.87
N ILE A 343 -4.19 -15.93 4.90
CA ILE A 343 -3.62 -15.31 3.68
C ILE A 343 -3.24 -16.38 2.67
N ASN A 344 -2.55 -17.43 3.13
CA ASN A 344 -2.07 -18.50 2.24
C ASN A 344 -3.22 -19.31 1.62
N ALA A 345 -4.31 -19.51 2.37
CA ALA A 345 -5.47 -20.29 1.93
C ALA A 345 -6.45 -19.53 1.02
N LEU A 346 -6.50 -18.19 1.07
CA LEU A 346 -7.48 -17.38 0.33
C LEU A 346 -6.94 -16.95 -1.03
N ASP A 347 -7.56 -17.40 -2.11
CA ASP A 347 -7.13 -17.12 -3.49
C ASP A 347 -7.23 -15.64 -3.88
N GLY A 348 -8.14 -14.89 -3.27
CA GLY A 348 -8.34 -13.46 -3.52
C GLY A 348 -7.31 -12.56 -2.85
N ILE A 349 -6.49 -13.09 -1.93
CA ILE A 349 -5.41 -12.34 -1.28
C ILE A 349 -4.08 -12.69 -1.96
N ASN A 350 -3.45 -11.70 -2.59
CA ASN A 350 -2.25 -11.92 -3.40
C ASN A 350 -0.95 -11.78 -2.60
N GLY A 351 -0.95 -11.04 -1.51
CA GLY A 351 0.24 -10.87 -0.67
C GLY A 351 0.01 -10.07 0.59
N ILE A 352 0.94 -10.18 1.51
CA ILE A 352 1.04 -9.34 2.71
C ILE A 352 2.40 -8.66 2.73
N GLN A 353 2.42 -7.35 2.98
CA GLN A 353 3.61 -6.61 3.31
C GLN A 353 3.53 -6.32 4.81
N TRP A 354 4.25 -7.16 5.58
CA TRP A 354 4.27 -7.02 7.03
C TRP A 354 4.79 -5.62 7.42
N HIS A 355 4.00 -4.88 8.16
CA HIS A 355 4.39 -3.59 8.72
C HIS A 355 4.59 -3.74 10.24
N SER A 356 5.79 -3.53 10.70
CA SER A 356 6.91 -2.97 9.99
C SER A 356 8.15 -3.88 10.07
N TRP A 357 9.22 -3.50 9.40
CA TRP A 357 10.50 -4.20 9.50
C TRP A 357 11.11 -4.06 10.90
N PHE A 358 11.25 -2.83 11.38
CA PHE A 358 11.67 -2.49 12.75
C PHE A 358 10.52 -1.87 13.53
N ASP A 359 10.53 -2.01 14.85
CA ASP A 359 9.65 -1.20 15.68
C ASP A 359 9.93 0.28 15.48
N HIS A 360 8.88 1.08 15.36
CA HIS A 360 8.97 2.51 15.12
C HIS A 360 8.05 3.27 16.06
N LEU A 361 8.57 4.34 16.69
CA LEU A 361 7.79 5.14 17.67
C LEU A 361 6.55 5.79 17.05
N GLY A 362 6.61 6.13 15.75
CA GLY A 362 5.49 6.72 15.01
C GLY A 362 4.27 5.81 14.87
N ASP A 363 4.45 4.49 14.98
CA ASP A 363 3.36 3.51 14.86
C ASP A 363 2.51 3.43 16.14
N GLY A 364 2.99 4.03 17.24
CA GLY A 364 2.31 4.03 18.54
C GLY A 364 2.36 2.72 19.31
N VAL A 365 2.67 1.59 18.64
CA VAL A 365 2.87 0.25 19.21
C VAL A 365 4.00 -0.48 18.46
N PRO A 366 4.73 -1.42 19.12
CA PRO A 366 5.79 -2.20 18.48
C PRO A 366 5.22 -3.24 17.48
N LEU A 367 5.24 -2.92 16.19
CA LEU A 367 4.74 -3.76 15.09
C LEU A 367 5.84 -4.57 14.39
N GLY A 368 7.12 -4.19 14.57
CA GLY A 368 8.24 -4.71 13.82
C GLY A 368 8.47 -6.21 13.96
N LEU A 369 9.07 -6.80 12.94
CA LEU A 369 9.73 -8.12 13.03
C LEU A 369 10.97 -8.04 13.93
N ARG A 370 11.58 -6.84 13.97
CA ARG A 370 12.73 -6.50 14.80
C ARG A 370 12.34 -5.43 15.81
N LYS A 371 13.02 -5.44 16.97
CA LYS A 371 12.96 -4.36 17.97
C LYS A 371 13.46 -3.04 17.38
N TYR A 372 13.40 -1.94 18.14
CA TYR A 372 13.95 -0.65 17.75
C TYR A 372 15.42 -0.76 17.30
N SER A 373 15.75 -0.06 16.20
CA SER A 373 17.11 0.03 15.70
C SER A 373 17.86 1.20 16.37
N ASP A 374 17.94 1.15 17.70
CA ASP A 374 18.64 2.11 18.57
C ASP A 374 19.84 1.46 19.27
N GLU A 375 20.48 2.21 20.18
CA GLU A 375 21.64 1.70 20.93
C GLU A 375 21.25 0.64 21.97
N GLU A 376 20.01 0.65 22.47
CA GLU A 376 19.52 -0.28 23.49
C GLU A 376 19.20 -1.64 22.88
N TYR A 377 18.37 -1.67 21.83
CA TYR A 377 17.85 -2.92 21.26
C TYR A 377 18.56 -3.36 19.99
N LYS A 378 19.26 -2.46 19.29
CA LYS A 378 20.10 -2.73 18.11
C LYS A 378 19.41 -3.50 16.99
N GLY A 379 18.08 -3.38 16.90
CA GLY A 379 17.31 -4.10 15.90
C GLY A 379 17.32 -5.61 16.09
N GLU A 380 17.37 -6.13 17.31
CA GLU A 380 17.27 -7.56 17.60
C GLU A 380 16.00 -8.16 16.99
N ALA A 381 16.10 -9.37 16.43
CA ALA A 381 14.95 -10.10 15.94
C ALA A 381 14.02 -10.50 17.09
N LYS A 382 12.70 -10.33 16.90
CA LYS A 382 11.67 -10.82 17.82
C LYS A 382 11.29 -12.28 17.47
N PRO A 383 10.58 -13.04 18.35
CA PRO A 383 10.07 -14.37 18.02
C PRO A 383 9.28 -14.43 16.72
N VAL A 384 8.50 -13.40 16.39
CA VAL A 384 7.76 -13.28 15.13
C VAL A 384 8.66 -13.34 13.89
N TRP A 385 9.93 -12.96 13.99
CA TRP A 385 10.91 -13.08 12.91
C TRP A 385 11.06 -14.53 12.43
N THR A 386 11.29 -15.45 13.37
CA THR A 386 11.44 -16.88 13.04
C THR A 386 10.12 -17.46 12.52
N THR A 387 8.99 -17.07 13.11
CA THR A 387 7.66 -17.48 12.62
C THR A 387 7.45 -17.00 11.18
N TYR A 388 7.86 -15.77 10.88
CA TYR A 388 7.81 -15.21 9.53
C TYR A 388 8.73 -15.92 8.55
N GLN A 389 9.96 -16.29 8.96
CA GLN A 389 10.87 -17.08 8.14
C GLN A 389 10.27 -18.43 7.75
N LYS A 390 9.66 -19.14 8.72
CA LYS A 390 9.08 -20.46 8.51
C LYS A 390 7.80 -20.44 7.65
N ALA A 391 7.09 -19.32 7.62
CA ALA A 391 5.89 -19.16 6.82
C ALA A 391 6.14 -19.42 5.33
N GLY A 392 5.34 -20.29 4.72
CA GLY A 392 5.45 -20.69 3.30
C GLY A 392 6.60 -21.64 2.98
N THR A 393 7.20 -22.27 3.99
CA THR A 393 8.25 -23.31 3.83
C THR A 393 7.73 -24.68 4.25
N ASP A 394 8.51 -25.73 3.95
CA ASP A 394 8.18 -27.11 4.36
C ASP A 394 8.17 -27.29 5.90
N GLU A 395 8.76 -26.36 6.65
CA GLU A 395 8.80 -26.38 8.11
C GLU A 395 7.62 -25.63 8.77
N GLU A 396 6.76 -25.00 7.98
CA GLU A 396 5.67 -24.15 8.51
C GLU A 396 4.75 -24.89 9.46
N ASP A 397 4.22 -26.02 9.02
CA ASP A 397 3.19 -26.75 9.79
C ASP A 397 3.74 -27.22 11.14
N ASP A 398 4.89 -27.86 11.15
CA ASP A 398 5.55 -28.32 12.39
C ASP A 398 5.88 -27.14 13.33
N TYR A 399 6.37 -26.03 12.77
CA TYR A 399 6.73 -24.87 13.59
C TYR A 399 5.51 -24.13 14.14
N PHE A 400 4.42 -24.08 13.38
CA PHE A 400 3.21 -23.34 13.80
C PHE A 400 2.34 -24.10 14.80
N GLU A 401 2.53 -25.42 14.98
CA GLU A 401 1.80 -26.22 15.98
C GLU A 401 1.90 -25.62 17.40
N GLN A 402 3.04 -25.02 17.77
CA GLN A 402 3.26 -24.39 19.06
C GLN A 402 2.26 -23.27 19.39
N TYR A 403 1.58 -22.70 18.39
CA TYR A 403 0.64 -21.60 18.56
C TYR A 403 -0.82 -22.05 18.73
N LEU A 404 -1.15 -23.32 18.48
CA LEU A 404 -2.53 -23.84 18.53
C LEU A 404 -3.16 -23.63 19.91
N GLU A 405 -2.47 -24.03 20.98
CA GLU A 405 -2.94 -23.85 22.35
C GLU A 405 -3.15 -22.38 22.71
N ARG A 406 -2.22 -21.51 22.28
CA ARG A 406 -2.29 -20.05 22.54
C ARG A 406 -3.46 -19.41 21.84
N ILE A 407 -3.77 -19.81 20.62
CA ILE A 407 -4.91 -19.35 19.83
C ILE A 407 -6.22 -19.97 20.34
N GLY A 408 -6.16 -21.14 20.96
CA GLY A 408 -7.33 -21.88 21.48
C GLY A 408 -8.03 -22.70 20.40
N ILE A 409 -7.26 -23.24 19.43
CA ILE A 409 -7.74 -24.14 18.39
C ILE A 409 -7.01 -25.49 18.46
N GLU A 410 -7.68 -26.58 18.01
CA GLU A 410 -7.10 -27.90 18.02
C GLU A 410 -6.22 -28.17 16.80
N SER A 411 -6.50 -27.53 15.67
CA SER A 411 -5.76 -27.65 14.43
C SER A 411 -5.97 -26.44 13.53
N TRP A 412 -5.18 -26.31 12.46
CA TRP A 412 -5.37 -25.30 11.43
C TRP A 412 -6.50 -25.63 10.43
N GLU A 413 -7.06 -26.83 10.49
CA GLU A 413 -8.18 -27.24 9.63
C GLU A 413 -9.45 -26.46 10.02
N GLY A 414 -10.23 -26.02 9.02
CA GLY A 414 -11.48 -25.29 9.25
C GLY A 414 -11.31 -23.83 9.69
N LEU A 415 -10.09 -23.30 9.59
CA LEU A 415 -9.82 -21.89 9.92
C LEU A 415 -10.56 -20.90 9.01
N ILE A 416 -10.74 -21.26 7.75
CA ILE A 416 -11.46 -20.45 6.76
C ILE A 416 -12.96 -20.60 6.99
N GLN A 417 -13.64 -19.46 7.03
CA GLN A 417 -15.07 -19.38 7.27
C GLN A 417 -15.82 -18.93 6.01
N ASP A 418 -17.00 -19.49 5.77
CA ASP A 418 -17.87 -19.02 4.71
C ASP A 418 -18.47 -17.64 5.09
N ILE A 419 -18.46 -16.73 4.12
CA ILE A 419 -19.14 -15.45 4.23
C ILE A 419 -20.54 -15.59 3.58
N PRO A 420 -21.63 -15.45 4.32
CA PRO A 420 -22.99 -15.60 3.78
C PRO A 420 -23.38 -14.54 2.74
#